data_4e3e54f69e87a0bb0b899372a29b4296
#
_entry.id   4e3e54f69e87a0bb0b899372a29b4296
#
_cell.length_a   1.000
_cell.length_b   1.000
_cell.length_c   1.000
_cell.angle_alpha   90.00
_cell.angle_beta   90.00
_cell.angle_gamma   90.00
#
_symmetry.space_group_name_H-M   'P 1'
#
loop_
_entity.id
_entity.type
_entity.pdbx_description
1 polymer ?
#
loop_
_entity_poly.entity_id
_entity_poly.type
_entity_poly.pdbx_seq_one_letter_code
_entity_poly.pdbx_strand_id
1 'polypeptide(L)'
;MARSISFKCCKGNALNEIHEIKKNDGSPFKVFTPFWRTAEKYYIEKIPSKEKTIKRCKKKINYFKSCIEPEKILPKKNWFKNFEKIWFPEEQNALKELQHFIKQRISNYSEGRNFPYKVGTSKLSPFIKFGQLHVETIWRECLKKKPKDVGTSKFLAEIGWREFNHSLINHFPHMLKNNYSKKFDKFPWEKNLKFLNAWKKGLTGYPIVDAGMRELYSTGWMHNRVRMIVGSFLVKHLLIDWKEGEKYFRNCLLDYSPANNVAGWQWVAGCGADAAPYFRIFNPILQGEKFDKEGEYVKKWVPELKNLSKKFIHKPWEFN
;
A
#
# COMPACT_ATOMS: atom_id res chain seq x y z
N MET A 1 -22.14 38.50 17.15
CA MET A 1 -21.09 38.86 16.15
C MET A 1 -20.42 37.60 15.68
N ALA A 2 -20.60 37.20 14.41
CA ALA A 2 -19.88 36.08 13.83
C ALA A 2 -18.39 36.44 13.68
N ARG A 3 -17.49 35.72 14.35
CA ARG A 3 -16.05 35.91 14.18
C ARG A 3 -15.64 35.36 12.81
N SER A 4 -15.13 36.22 11.93
CA SER A 4 -14.52 35.83 10.67
C SER A 4 -13.25 35.05 10.96
N ILE A 5 -13.24 33.75 10.65
CA ILE A 5 -12.06 32.87 10.75
C ILE A 5 -11.43 32.80 9.36
N SER A 6 -10.16 33.24 9.26
CA SER A 6 -9.40 33.06 8.03
C SER A 6 -8.98 31.60 7.89
N PHE A 7 -9.39 30.97 6.78
CA PHE A 7 -9.04 29.59 6.46
C PHE A 7 -8.18 29.55 5.20
N LYS A 8 -7.07 28.82 5.27
CA LYS A 8 -6.20 28.57 4.12
C LYS A 8 -6.02 27.07 3.93
N CYS A 9 -6.41 26.58 2.76
CA CYS A 9 -6.14 25.21 2.35
C CYS A 9 -4.74 25.14 1.73
N CYS A 10 -3.93 24.20 2.19
CA CYS A 10 -2.61 23.93 1.63
C CYS A 10 -2.60 22.53 1.04
N LYS A 11 -1.78 22.35 -0.02
CA LYS A 11 -1.55 21.03 -0.61
C LYS A 11 -0.99 20.08 0.45
N GLY A 12 -1.64 18.94 0.59
CA GLY A 12 -1.24 17.88 1.51
C GLY A 12 -0.09 17.03 0.95
N ASN A 13 0.02 15.81 1.44
CA ASN A 13 1.06 14.86 1.01
C ASN A 13 0.66 14.19 -0.34
N ALA A 14 0.56 14.99 -1.39
CA ALA A 14 0.26 14.58 -2.76
C ALA A 14 1.17 15.31 -3.75
N LEU A 15 1.39 14.74 -4.93
CA LEU A 15 2.17 15.38 -6.02
C LEU A 15 1.38 16.47 -6.74
N ASN A 16 0.06 16.33 -6.78
CA ASN A 16 -0.84 17.29 -7.43
C ASN A 16 -2.11 17.50 -6.62
N GLU A 17 -2.75 18.65 -6.81
CA GLU A 17 -4.14 18.82 -6.44
C GLU A 17 -5.04 18.04 -7.42
N ILE A 18 -6.18 17.59 -6.93
CA ILE A 18 -7.04 16.66 -7.69
C ILE A 18 -7.54 17.27 -9.01
N HIS A 19 -7.74 18.58 -9.04
CA HIS A 19 -8.20 19.32 -10.20
C HIS A 19 -7.12 19.57 -11.28
N GLU A 20 -5.85 19.35 -10.96
CA GLU A 20 -4.72 19.65 -11.85
C GLU A 20 -4.51 18.59 -12.94
N ILE A 21 -4.90 17.33 -12.69
CA ILE A 21 -4.72 16.23 -13.64
C ILE A 21 -6.08 15.75 -14.16
N LYS A 22 -6.43 16.17 -15.36
CA LYS A 22 -7.69 15.87 -16.04
C LYS A 22 -7.45 15.52 -17.50
N LYS A 23 -8.43 14.90 -18.13
CA LYS A 23 -8.47 14.75 -19.59
C LYS A 23 -8.76 16.11 -20.26
N ASN A 24 -8.60 16.17 -21.58
CA ASN A 24 -8.85 17.38 -22.38
C ASN A 24 -10.31 17.84 -22.27
N ASP A 25 -11.26 16.93 -22.06
CA ASP A 25 -12.68 17.22 -21.86
C ASP A 25 -13.03 17.60 -20.40
N GLY A 26 -12.02 17.75 -19.52
CA GLY A 26 -12.20 18.07 -18.12
C GLY A 26 -12.63 16.89 -17.25
N SER A 27 -12.93 15.72 -17.82
CA SER A 27 -13.36 14.54 -17.07
C SER A 27 -12.17 13.83 -16.38
N PRO A 28 -12.41 13.08 -15.29
CA PRO A 28 -11.36 12.35 -14.60
C PRO A 28 -10.89 11.13 -15.40
N PHE A 29 -9.64 10.75 -15.18
CA PHE A 29 -9.11 9.50 -15.68
C PHE A 29 -9.70 8.30 -14.90
N LYS A 30 -10.03 7.23 -15.63
CA LYS A 30 -10.53 5.95 -15.09
C LYS A 30 -9.56 4.78 -15.32
N VAL A 31 -8.45 5.04 -16.05
CA VAL A 31 -7.42 4.07 -16.41
C VAL A 31 -6.07 4.67 -16.09
N PHE A 32 -5.17 3.88 -15.49
CA PHE A 32 -3.88 4.35 -14.99
C PHE A 32 -2.94 4.83 -16.09
N THR A 33 -2.79 4.08 -17.17
CA THR A 33 -1.80 4.42 -18.21
C THR A 33 -1.96 5.83 -18.80
N PRO A 34 -3.16 6.25 -19.23
CA PRO A 34 -3.35 7.62 -19.70
C PRO A 34 -3.23 8.67 -18.59
N PHE A 35 -3.66 8.34 -17.35
CA PHE A 35 -3.43 9.21 -16.20
C PHE A 35 -1.94 9.44 -16.00
N TRP A 36 -1.16 8.36 -15.96
CA TRP A 36 0.28 8.44 -15.68
C TRP A 36 1.03 9.24 -16.73
N ARG A 37 0.75 9.05 -18.01
CA ARG A 37 1.36 9.84 -19.10
C ARG A 37 1.16 11.35 -18.91
N THR A 38 -0.05 11.77 -18.52
CA THR A 38 -0.37 13.18 -18.27
C THR A 38 0.29 13.66 -16.97
N ALA A 39 0.17 12.88 -15.90
CA ALA A 39 0.66 13.23 -14.57
C ALA A 39 2.20 13.32 -14.54
N GLU A 40 2.91 12.35 -15.11
CA GLU A 40 4.37 12.35 -15.12
C GLU A 40 4.94 13.59 -15.81
N LYS A 41 4.35 13.99 -16.97
CA LYS A 41 4.73 15.22 -17.67
C LYS A 41 4.50 16.44 -16.78
N TYR A 42 3.31 16.54 -16.17
CA TYR A 42 2.97 17.61 -15.25
C TYR A 42 3.93 17.69 -14.06
N TYR A 43 4.30 16.56 -13.45
CA TYR A 43 5.21 16.54 -12.30
C TYR A 43 6.62 16.99 -12.66
N ILE A 44 7.13 16.60 -13.84
CA ILE A 44 8.44 17.05 -14.33
C ILE A 44 8.46 18.58 -14.51
N GLU A 45 7.37 19.15 -15.00
CA GLU A 45 7.28 20.60 -15.28
C GLU A 45 7.02 21.42 -14.01
N LYS A 46 6.22 20.94 -13.09
CA LYS A 46 5.67 21.74 -11.98
C LYS A 46 6.35 21.50 -10.63
N ILE A 47 6.94 20.34 -10.39
CA ILE A 47 7.62 20.08 -9.12
C ILE A 47 9.01 20.69 -9.15
N PRO A 48 9.32 21.66 -8.25
CA PRO A 48 10.62 22.31 -8.23
C PRO A 48 11.76 21.32 -7.93
N SER A 49 12.89 21.48 -8.57
CA SER A 49 14.09 20.65 -8.35
C SER A 49 14.71 20.85 -6.96
N LYS A 50 14.45 21.98 -6.31
CA LYS A 50 14.94 22.33 -4.96
C LYS A 50 13.77 22.61 -4.02
N GLU A 51 13.92 22.23 -2.77
CA GLU A 51 12.97 22.61 -1.71
C GLU A 51 13.03 24.11 -1.43
N LYS A 52 11.87 24.72 -1.20
CA LYS A 52 11.80 26.08 -0.69
C LYS A 52 12.20 26.06 0.77
N THR A 53 13.17 26.90 1.14
CA THR A 53 13.53 27.08 2.56
C THR A 53 12.36 27.71 3.31
N ILE A 54 11.85 26.99 4.30
CA ILE A 54 10.78 27.51 5.18
C ILE A 54 11.45 28.33 6.28
N LYS A 55 11.14 29.63 6.36
CA LYS A 55 11.57 30.45 7.49
C LYS A 55 10.82 30.01 8.74
N ARG A 56 11.55 29.64 9.81
CA ARG A 56 10.94 29.28 11.10
C ARG A 56 10.10 30.43 11.63
N CYS A 57 8.88 30.16 12.05
CA CYS A 57 8.06 31.12 12.76
C CYS A 57 8.67 31.35 14.14
N LYS A 58 9.02 32.61 14.44
CA LYS A 58 9.57 32.99 15.76
C LYS A 58 8.49 33.28 16.82
N LYS A 59 7.20 33.22 16.47
CA LYS A 59 6.10 33.43 17.43
C LYS A 59 5.98 32.22 18.36
N LYS A 60 6.00 32.48 19.67
CA LYS A 60 5.61 31.49 20.68
C LYS A 60 4.13 31.14 20.47
N ILE A 61 3.86 29.88 20.21
CA ILE A 61 2.49 29.36 20.13
C ILE A 61 2.11 28.96 21.56
N ASN A 62 1.07 29.55 22.10
CA ASN A 62 0.48 29.08 23.36
C ASN A 62 -0.27 27.78 23.07
N TYR A 63 0.26 26.67 23.58
CA TYR A 63 -0.39 25.37 23.45
C TYR A 63 -1.63 25.34 24.32
N PHE A 64 -2.76 24.90 23.76
CA PHE A 64 -3.96 24.62 24.55
C PHE A 64 -3.71 23.42 25.45
N LYS A 65 -4.08 23.55 26.75
CA LYS A 65 -3.94 22.48 27.76
C LYS A 65 -4.84 21.24 27.54
N SER A 66 -5.63 21.18 26.45
CA SER A 66 -6.58 20.12 26.17
C SER A 66 -6.06 19.08 25.16
N CYS A 67 -4.83 18.59 25.36
CA CYS A 67 -4.34 17.47 24.56
C CYS A 67 -4.87 16.16 25.14
N ILE A 68 -5.39 15.29 24.28
CA ILE A 68 -5.71 13.91 24.67
C ILE A 68 -4.39 13.19 24.92
N GLU A 69 -4.24 12.60 26.09
CA GLU A 69 -3.09 11.76 26.44
C GLU A 69 -2.93 10.65 25.39
N PRO A 70 -1.75 10.46 24.76
CA PRO A 70 -1.56 9.43 23.73
C PRO A 70 -2.00 8.03 24.18
N GLU A 71 -1.82 7.71 25.45
CA GLU A 71 -2.19 6.41 26.03
C GLU A 71 -3.70 6.15 25.96
N LYS A 72 -4.53 7.17 25.92
CA LYS A 72 -5.99 7.06 25.81
C LYS A 72 -6.48 6.67 24.43
N ILE A 73 -5.63 6.83 23.39
CA ILE A 73 -5.92 6.47 22.00
C ILE A 73 -5.34 5.12 21.60
N LEU A 74 -4.44 4.56 22.40
CA LEU A 74 -3.85 3.25 22.11
C LEU A 74 -4.88 2.10 22.32
N PRO A 75 -4.84 1.04 21.50
CA PRO A 75 -5.66 -0.13 21.71
C PRO A 75 -5.39 -0.76 23.09
N LYS A 76 -6.45 -1.20 23.79
CA LYS A 76 -6.34 -1.88 25.09
C LYS A 76 -5.44 -3.12 25.04
N LYS A 77 -5.44 -3.86 23.92
CA LYS A 77 -4.55 -5.02 23.70
C LYS A 77 -3.34 -4.56 22.92
N ASN A 78 -2.15 -4.75 23.48
CA ASN A 78 -0.88 -4.40 22.84
C ASN A 78 -0.46 -5.46 21.80
N TRP A 79 -1.27 -5.62 20.74
CA TRP A 79 -0.99 -6.53 19.64
C TRP A 79 0.12 -6.00 18.70
N PHE A 80 0.38 -4.71 18.73
CA PHE A 80 1.36 -3.98 17.91
C PHE A 80 2.76 -3.89 18.55
N LYS A 81 2.99 -4.58 19.67
CA LYS A 81 4.27 -4.54 20.43
C LYS A 81 5.54 -4.71 19.58
N ASN A 82 5.45 -5.49 18.50
CA ASN A 82 6.58 -5.71 17.62
C ASN A 82 6.85 -4.55 16.65
N PHE A 83 5.90 -3.63 16.46
CA PHE A 83 6.06 -2.52 15.51
C PHE A 83 7.21 -1.59 15.92
N GLU A 84 7.37 -1.32 17.20
CA GLU A 84 8.44 -0.47 17.75
C GLU A 84 9.85 -1.00 17.45
N LYS A 85 9.98 -2.32 17.25
CA LYS A 85 11.25 -2.95 16.89
C LYS A 85 11.59 -2.85 15.40
N ILE A 86 10.61 -2.50 14.56
CA ILE A 86 10.69 -2.52 13.09
C ILE A 86 10.62 -1.11 12.52
N TRP A 87 9.79 -0.26 13.12
CA TRP A 87 9.49 1.05 12.61
C TRP A 87 10.00 2.14 13.56
N PHE A 88 10.84 3.00 13.03
CA PHE A 88 11.42 4.15 13.76
C PHE A 88 10.83 5.43 13.16
N PRO A 89 9.76 5.99 13.78
CA PRO A 89 8.92 7.01 13.16
C PRO A 89 9.53 8.43 13.23
N GLU A 90 10.73 8.60 12.74
CA GLU A 90 11.43 9.88 12.66
C GLU A 90 11.66 10.30 11.21
N GLU A 91 11.58 11.61 10.94
CA GLU A 91 11.84 12.19 9.62
C GLU A 91 13.26 11.84 9.11
N GLN A 92 14.25 11.90 10.01
CA GLN A 92 15.63 11.57 9.66
C GLN A 92 15.78 10.10 9.24
N ASN A 93 15.07 9.17 9.88
CA ASN A 93 15.08 7.76 9.50
C ASN A 93 14.38 7.55 8.16
N ALA A 94 13.28 8.25 7.91
CA ALA A 94 12.59 8.22 6.62
C ALA A 94 13.50 8.70 5.47
N LEU A 95 14.26 9.77 5.70
CA LEU A 95 15.23 10.28 4.72
C LEU A 95 16.41 9.32 4.51
N LYS A 96 16.95 8.73 5.57
CA LYS A 96 18.01 7.69 5.48
C LYS A 96 17.52 6.48 4.67
N GLU A 97 16.32 5.99 4.93
CA GLU A 97 15.72 4.87 4.17
C GLU A 97 15.52 5.24 2.68
N LEU A 98 15.07 6.45 2.39
CA LEU A 98 14.95 6.92 1.01
C LEU A 98 16.31 6.95 0.31
N GLN A 99 17.32 7.54 0.93
CA GLN A 99 18.68 7.60 0.38
C GLN A 99 19.29 6.22 0.18
N HIS A 100 19.13 5.32 1.17
CA HIS A 100 19.60 3.94 1.07
C HIS A 100 18.88 3.19 -0.06
N PHE A 101 17.56 3.35 -0.19
CA PHE A 101 16.80 2.76 -1.28
C PHE A 101 17.27 3.25 -2.65
N ILE A 102 17.47 4.57 -2.82
CA ILE A 102 17.93 5.14 -4.08
C ILE A 102 19.34 4.67 -4.43
N LYS A 103 20.23 4.59 -3.45
CA LYS A 103 21.62 4.19 -3.67
C LYS A 103 21.75 2.70 -3.99
N GLN A 104 21.02 1.83 -3.31
CA GLN A 104 21.29 0.40 -3.33
C GLN A 104 20.27 -0.44 -4.11
N ARG A 105 19.00 0.01 -4.21
CA ARG A 105 17.90 -0.89 -4.62
C ARG A 105 17.08 -0.40 -5.80
N ILE A 106 16.99 0.92 -6.02
CA ILE A 106 16.04 1.48 -6.99
C ILE A 106 16.33 1.01 -8.42
N SER A 107 17.58 0.80 -8.81
CA SER A 107 17.93 0.34 -10.16
C SER A 107 17.37 -1.05 -10.48
N ASN A 108 17.33 -1.93 -9.49
CA ASN A 108 16.78 -3.29 -9.62
C ASN A 108 15.32 -3.39 -9.19
N TYR A 109 14.66 -2.25 -8.93
CA TYR A 109 13.30 -2.23 -8.38
C TYR A 109 12.27 -2.89 -9.30
N SER A 110 12.41 -2.77 -10.62
CA SER A 110 11.50 -3.37 -11.61
C SER A 110 11.31 -4.88 -11.41
N GLU A 111 12.37 -5.57 -11.02
CA GLU A 111 12.37 -7.00 -10.75
C GLU A 111 12.26 -7.28 -9.25
N GLY A 112 13.14 -6.69 -8.43
CA GLY A 112 13.28 -6.95 -7.00
C GLY A 112 11.99 -6.76 -6.20
N ARG A 113 11.12 -5.85 -6.63
CA ARG A 113 9.80 -5.61 -6.05
C ARG A 113 8.84 -6.81 -6.10
N ASN A 114 9.15 -7.85 -6.84
CA ASN A 114 8.29 -9.01 -6.97
C ASN A 114 8.56 -10.09 -5.92
N PHE A 115 9.73 -10.09 -5.30
CA PHE A 115 10.19 -11.15 -4.42
C PHE A 115 10.05 -10.75 -2.95
N PRO A 116 9.08 -11.31 -2.18
CA PRO A 116 8.81 -10.91 -0.80
C PRO A 116 9.93 -11.28 0.19
N TYR A 117 10.77 -12.27 -0.15
CA TYR A 117 11.92 -12.65 0.66
C TYR A 117 13.11 -11.68 0.50
N LYS A 118 13.16 -10.92 -0.60
CA LYS A 118 14.22 -9.93 -0.85
C LYS A 118 13.88 -8.57 -0.26
N VAL A 119 14.92 -7.83 0.14
CA VAL A 119 14.77 -6.40 0.48
C VAL A 119 14.75 -5.58 -0.81
N GLY A 120 13.74 -5.81 -1.65
CA GLY A 120 13.60 -5.19 -2.98
C GLY A 120 12.69 -3.97 -3.04
N THR A 121 11.95 -3.68 -1.96
CA THR A 121 11.02 -2.55 -1.89
C THR A 121 11.58 -1.40 -1.05
N SER A 122 11.00 -0.20 -1.18
CA SER A 122 11.45 0.97 -0.42
C SER A 122 11.00 0.97 1.04
N LYS A 123 9.89 0.31 1.37
CA LYS A 123 9.21 0.37 2.68
C LYS A 123 8.87 1.79 3.17
N LEU A 124 8.73 2.75 2.26
CA LEU A 124 8.48 4.16 2.61
C LEU A 124 7.01 4.47 2.90
N SER A 125 6.09 3.55 2.62
CA SER A 125 4.65 3.80 2.74
C SER A 125 4.18 4.24 4.14
N PRO A 126 4.68 3.72 5.28
CA PRO A 126 4.32 4.24 6.59
C PRO A 126 4.79 5.68 6.80
N PHE A 127 6.02 6.01 6.42
CA PHE A 127 6.55 7.37 6.56
C PHE A 127 5.77 8.38 5.71
N ILE A 128 5.35 8.00 4.51
CA ILE A 128 4.47 8.82 3.67
C ILE A 128 3.10 8.99 4.35
N LYS A 129 2.54 7.91 4.90
CA LYS A 129 1.22 7.93 5.57
C LYS A 129 1.17 8.93 6.71
N PHE A 130 2.21 8.98 7.54
CA PHE A 130 2.27 9.85 8.71
C PHE A 130 2.93 11.22 8.44
N GLY A 131 3.23 11.53 7.17
CA GLY A 131 3.80 12.82 6.79
C GLY A 131 5.27 13.03 7.21
N GLN A 132 5.96 11.99 7.65
CA GLN A 132 7.39 12.03 7.99
C GLN A 132 8.27 12.13 6.74
N LEU A 133 7.71 11.75 5.59
CA LEU A 133 8.36 11.89 4.29
C LEU A 133 7.33 12.40 3.27
N HIS A 134 7.58 13.57 2.72
CA HIS A 134 6.73 14.14 1.69
C HIS A 134 6.99 13.48 0.34
N VAL A 135 5.94 13.18 -0.41
CA VAL A 135 6.05 12.49 -1.70
C VAL A 135 6.80 13.30 -2.76
N GLU A 136 6.76 14.64 -2.71
CA GLU A 136 7.60 15.49 -3.58
C GLU A 136 9.10 15.34 -3.28
N THR A 137 9.48 15.13 -2.02
CA THR A 137 10.89 14.85 -1.68
C THR A 137 11.36 13.56 -2.32
N ILE A 138 10.52 12.51 -2.28
CA ILE A 138 10.81 11.24 -2.97
C ILE A 138 10.98 11.49 -4.48
N TRP A 139 10.06 12.23 -5.08
CA TRP A 139 10.09 12.55 -6.51
C TRP A 139 11.38 13.26 -6.88
N ARG A 140 11.73 14.34 -6.18
CA ARG A 140 12.96 15.11 -6.43
C ARG A 140 14.22 14.28 -6.27
N GLU A 141 14.32 13.52 -5.20
CA GLU A 141 15.50 12.67 -4.94
C GLU A 141 15.69 11.59 -6.03
N CYS A 142 14.61 11.00 -6.50
CA CYS A 142 14.66 10.04 -7.61
C CYS A 142 15.11 10.70 -8.93
N LEU A 143 14.69 11.95 -9.20
CA LEU A 143 15.08 12.66 -10.42
C LEU A 143 16.55 13.12 -10.44
N LYS A 144 17.20 13.24 -9.27
CA LYS A 144 18.65 13.52 -9.19
C LYS A 144 19.49 12.38 -9.75
N LYS A 145 18.96 11.17 -9.75
CA LYS A 145 19.66 10.01 -10.31
C LYS A 145 19.62 10.06 -11.84
N LYS A 146 20.79 10.21 -12.44
CA LYS A 146 20.97 10.24 -13.90
C LYS A 146 21.99 9.19 -14.34
N PRO A 147 21.75 8.48 -15.45
CA PRO A 147 20.51 8.49 -16.24
C PRO A 147 19.36 7.84 -15.48
N LYS A 148 18.11 8.21 -15.83
CA LYS A 148 16.88 7.57 -15.29
C LYS A 148 16.78 6.15 -15.84
N ASP A 149 16.94 5.17 -14.98
CA ASP A 149 16.87 3.75 -15.34
C ASP A 149 15.43 3.19 -15.25
N VAL A 150 15.26 1.95 -15.72
CA VAL A 150 13.97 1.23 -15.72
C VAL A 150 13.42 1.08 -14.30
N GLY A 151 14.27 0.79 -13.32
CA GLY A 151 13.87 0.61 -11.93
C GLY A 151 13.31 1.91 -11.33
N THR A 152 14.02 3.04 -11.57
CA THR A 152 13.58 4.37 -11.15
C THR A 152 12.25 4.76 -11.80
N SER A 153 12.10 4.54 -13.11
CA SER A 153 10.84 4.80 -13.82
C SER A 153 9.70 3.97 -13.27
N LYS A 154 9.95 2.70 -12.97
CA LYS A 154 8.96 1.81 -12.38
C LYS A 154 8.58 2.24 -10.96
N PHE A 155 9.53 2.66 -10.13
CA PHE A 155 9.24 3.15 -8.79
C PHE A 155 8.40 4.42 -8.81
N LEU A 156 8.73 5.39 -9.68
CA LEU A 156 7.94 6.61 -9.84
C LEU A 156 6.51 6.32 -10.34
N ALA A 157 6.34 5.32 -11.19
CA ALA A 157 5.01 4.88 -11.59
C ALA A 157 4.18 4.30 -10.42
N GLU A 158 4.82 3.69 -9.40
CA GLU A 158 4.10 3.26 -8.18
C GLU A 158 3.65 4.46 -7.32
N ILE A 159 4.42 5.54 -7.29
CA ILE A 159 3.96 6.81 -6.73
C ILE A 159 2.77 7.34 -7.54
N GLY A 160 2.83 7.23 -8.88
CA GLY A 160 1.71 7.57 -9.76
C GLY A 160 0.43 6.78 -9.47
N TRP A 161 0.53 5.48 -9.19
CA TRP A 161 -0.61 4.67 -8.75
C TRP A 161 -1.25 5.20 -7.47
N ARG A 162 -0.45 5.66 -6.51
CA ARG A 162 -0.96 6.30 -5.30
C ARG A 162 -1.79 7.54 -5.63
N GLU A 163 -1.27 8.43 -6.47
CA GLU A 163 -1.98 9.66 -6.88
C GLU A 163 -3.25 9.34 -7.68
N PHE A 164 -3.19 8.35 -8.57
CA PHE A 164 -4.35 7.87 -9.32
C PHE A 164 -5.47 7.36 -8.41
N ASN A 165 -5.13 6.56 -7.39
CA ASN A 165 -6.10 6.06 -6.43
C ASN A 165 -6.75 7.20 -5.62
N HIS A 166 -5.98 8.22 -5.23
CA HIS A 166 -6.53 9.41 -4.58
C HIS A 166 -7.48 10.17 -5.51
N SER A 167 -7.12 10.34 -6.78
CA SER A 167 -7.98 10.93 -7.79
C SER A 167 -9.29 10.14 -7.97
N LEU A 168 -9.20 8.80 -8.06
CA LEU A 168 -10.38 7.95 -8.19
C LEU A 168 -11.37 8.12 -7.02
N ILE A 169 -10.88 8.03 -5.79
CA ILE A 169 -11.75 8.14 -4.60
C ILE A 169 -12.39 9.53 -4.50
N ASN A 170 -11.67 10.57 -4.89
CA ASN A 170 -12.24 11.91 -4.87
C ASN A 170 -13.36 12.10 -5.90
N HIS A 171 -13.16 11.58 -7.12
CA HIS A 171 -14.18 11.70 -8.18
C HIS A 171 -15.30 10.65 -8.04
N PHE A 172 -15.02 9.53 -7.40
CA PHE A 172 -15.96 8.42 -7.22
C PHE A 172 -16.02 8.00 -5.73
N PRO A 173 -16.44 8.88 -4.80
CA PRO A 173 -16.40 8.64 -3.35
C PRO A 173 -17.24 7.43 -2.91
N HIS A 174 -18.23 7.03 -3.72
CA HIS A 174 -19.02 5.83 -3.46
C HIS A 174 -18.14 4.55 -3.40
N MET A 175 -16.98 4.54 -4.06
CA MET A 175 -16.02 3.42 -4.01
C MET A 175 -15.60 3.06 -2.59
N LEU A 176 -15.59 4.00 -1.65
CA LEU A 176 -15.24 3.74 -0.25
C LEU A 176 -16.16 2.70 0.41
N LYS A 177 -17.38 2.55 -0.07
CA LYS A 177 -18.40 1.65 0.53
C LYS A 177 -18.99 0.66 -0.46
N ASN A 178 -18.96 0.97 -1.76
CA ASN A 178 -19.64 0.22 -2.82
C ASN A 178 -18.67 -0.15 -3.93
N ASN A 179 -19.06 -1.10 -4.77
CA ASN A 179 -18.29 -1.43 -5.96
C ASN A 179 -18.25 -0.22 -6.92
N TYR A 180 -17.11 0.03 -7.55
CA TYR A 180 -17.03 0.98 -8.66
C TYR A 180 -17.92 0.51 -9.82
N SER A 181 -17.82 -0.78 -10.18
CA SER A 181 -18.70 -1.39 -11.18
C SER A 181 -19.93 -2.03 -10.52
N LYS A 182 -21.08 -1.41 -10.70
CA LYS A 182 -22.37 -1.89 -10.17
C LYS A 182 -22.76 -3.31 -10.61
N LYS A 183 -22.15 -3.84 -11.67
CA LYS A 183 -22.37 -5.23 -12.12
C LYS A 183 -22.02 -6.26 -11.04
N PHE A 184 -21.13 -5.90 -10.10
CA PHE A 184 -20.73 -6.74 -8.99
C PHE A 184 -21.58 -6.61 -7.73
N ASP A 185 -22.58 -5.72 -7.71
CA ASP A 185 -23.41 -5.51 -6.50
C ASP A 185 -24.29 -6.74 -6.18
N LYS A 186 -24.60 -7.55 -7.21
CA LYS A 186 -25.38 -8.79 -7.06
C LYS A 186 -24.52 -10.05 -7.00
N PHE A 187 -23.19 -9.91 -6.83
CA PHE A 187 -22.31 -11.08 -6.74
C PHE A 187 -22.62 -11.86 -5.45
N PRO A 188 -22.84 -13.19 -5.54
CA PRO A 188 -23.24 -14.02 -4.40
C PRO A 188 -22.04 -14.35 -3.50
N TRP A 189 -21.65 -13.37 -2.66
CA TRP A 189 -20.56 -13.56 -1.71
C TRP A 189 -20.93 -14.56 -0.63
N GLU A 190 -19.97 -15.43 -0.29
CA GLU A 190 -20.09 -16.40 0.80
C GLU A 190 -19.94 -15.71 2.16
N LYS A 191 -20.75 -16.15 3.13
CA LYS A 191 -20.71 -15.70 4.53
C LYS A 191 -20.10 -16.77 5.44
N ASN A 192 -18.88 -17.20 5.15
CA ASN A 192 -18.19 -18.24 5.92
C ASN A 192 -17.23 -17.63 6.94
N LEU A 193 -17.69 -17.49 8.18
CA LEU A 193 -16.89 -16.94 9.28
C LEU A 193 -15.70 -17.83 9.65
N LYS A 194 -15.80 -19.15 9.50
CA LYS A 194 -14.70 -20.09 9.75
C LYS A 194 -13.54 -19.81 8.80
N PHE A 195 -13.81 -19.71 7.51
CA PHE A 195 -12.81 -19.42 6.49
C PHE A 195 -12.26 -18.01 6.62
N LEU A 196 -13.10 -17.02 6.89
CA LEU A 196 -12.65 -15.64 7.14
C LEU A 196 -11.69 -15.58 8.35
N ASN A 197 -12.01 -16.28 9.44
CA ASN A 197 -11.14 -16.29 10.62
C ASN A 197 -9.84 -17.07 10.38
N ALA A 198 -9.86 -18.15 9.62
CA ALA A 198 -8.66 -18.88 9.21
C ALA A 198 -7.75 -17.97 8.37
N TRP A 199 -8.33 -17.25 7.40
CA TRP A 199 -7.59 -16.28 6.58
C TRP A 199 -6.98 -15.16 7.45
N LYS A 200 -7.75 -14.52 8.33
CA LYS A 200 -7.26 -13.45 9.23
C LYS A 200 -6.09 -13.90 10.11
N LYS A 201 -6.11 -15.16 10.54
CA LYS A 201 -5.07 -15.72 11.43
C LYS A 201 -3.86 -16.32 10.70
N GLY A 202 -3.89 -16.39 9.36
CA GLY A 202 -2.87 -17.08 8.59
C GLY A 202 -2.83 -18.59 8.89
N LEU A 203 -4.01 -19.21 8.84
CA LEU A 203 -4.28 -20.64 9.11
C LEU A 203 -5.16 -21.24 8.01
N THR A 204 -4.92 -20.84 6.77
CA THR A 204 -5.66 -21.33 5.59
C THR A 204 -5.17 -22.69 5.10
N GLY A 205 -3.94 -23.06 5.46
CA GLY A 205 -3.22 -24.20 4.93
C GLY A 205 -2.46 -23.88 3.62
N TYR A 206 -2.60 -22.70 3.06
CA TYR A 206 -1.83 -22.25 1.89
C TYR A 206 -0.65 -21.39 2.36
N PRO A 207 0.60 -21.92 2.32
CA PRO A 207 1.75 -21.32 3.01
C PRO A 207 2.03 -19.86 2.68
N ILE A 208 1.95 -19.48 1.40
CA ILE A 208 2.20 -18.09 0.98
C ILE A 208 1.11 -17.12 1.48
N VAL A 209 -0.14 -17.58 1.59
CA VAL A 209 -1.25 -16.81 2.14
C VAL A 209 -1.07 -16.64 3.65
N ASP A 210 -0.77 -17.73 4.33
CA ASP A 210 -0.58 -17.75 5.79
C ASP A 210 0.62 -16.89 6.19
N ALA A 211 1.73 -16.99 5.46
CA ALA A 211 2.89 -16.15 5.65
C ALA A 211 2.56 -14.65 5.51
N GLY A 212 1.78 -14.27 4.50
CA GLY A 212 1.37 -12.89 4.29
C GLY A 212 0.51 -12.34 5.42
N MET A 213 -0.46 -13.10 5.88
CA MET A 213 -1.35 -12.67 6.96
C MET A 213 -0.62 -12.55 8.30
N ARG A 214 0.35 -13.43 8.57
CA ARG A 214 1.21 -13.38 9.76
C ARG A 214 2.21 -12.22 9.69
N GLU A 215 2.79 -11.92 8.50
CA GLU A 215 3.61 -10.72 8.30
C GLU A 215 2.79 -9.47 8.65
N LEU A 216 1.58 -9.34 8.09
CA LEU A 216 0.71 -8.21 8.34
C LEU A 216 0.45 -8.00 9.84
N TYR A 217 0.04 -9.05 10.52
CA TYR A 217 -0.29 -8.96 11.95
C TYR A 217 0.92 -8.63 12.82
N SER A 218 2.10 -9.18 12.48
CA SER A 218 3.32 -9.00 13.27
C SER A 218 4.01 -7.66 13.04
N THR A 219 3.83 -7.04 11.85
CA THR A 219 4.63 -5.87 11.42
C THR A 219 3.80 -4.64 11.09
N GLY A 220 2.49 -4.78 10.94
CA GLY A 220 1.63 -3.72 10.39
C GLY A 220 1.87 -3.44 8.90
N TRP A 221 2.64 -4.29 8.21
CA TRP A 221 2.97 -4.12 6.82
C TRP A 221 2.94 -5.46 6.08
N MET A 222 2.70 -5.43 4.79
CA MET A 222 2.74 -6.61 3.94
C MET A 222 3.30 -6.23 2.58
N HIS A 223 4.15 -7.07 2.04
CA HIS A 223 4.71 -6.91 0.69
C HIS A 223 3.60 -6.83 -0.37
N ASN A 224 3.67 -5.89 -1.32
CA ASN A 224 2.59 -5.65 -2.30
C ASN A 224 2.20 -6.89 -3.09
N ARG A 225 3.17 -7.70 -3.54
CA ARG A 225 2.89 -8.95 -4.25
C ARG A 225 2.03 -9.90 -3.40
N VAL A 226 2.33 -9.95 -2.12
CA VAL A 226 1.61 -10.81 -1.17
C VAL A 226 0.21 -10.26 -0.90
N ARG A 227 0.03 -8.91 -0.79
CA ARG A 227 -1.32 -8.29 -0.70
C ARG A 227 -2.23 -8.74 -1.85
N MET A 228 -1.68 -8.80 -3.08
CA MET A 228 -2.43 -9.29 -4.24
C MET A 228 -2.81 -10.77 -4.13
N ILE A 229 -1.90 -11.61 -3.63
CA ILE A 229 -2.14 -13.06 -3.47
C ILE A 229 -3.18 -13.32 -2.39
N VAL A 230 -3.01 -12.74 -1.19
CA VAL A 230 -3.95 -12.96 -0.08
C VAL A 230 -5.32 -12.35 -0.34
N GLY A 231 -5.36 -11.21 -1.06
CA GLY A 231 -6.61 -10.60 -1.49
C GLY A 231 -7.33 -11.46 -2.52
N SER A 232 -6.62 -11.94 -3.55
CA SER A 232 -7.18 -12.86 -4.54
C SER A 232 -7.68 -14.16 -3.90
N PHE A 233 -6.96 -14.68 -2.91
CA PHE A 233 -7.39 -15.86 -2.19
C PHE A 233 -8.72 -15.65 -1.48
N LEU A 234 -8.87 -14.54 -0.76
CA LEU A 234 -10.13 -14.21 -0.07
C LEU A 234 -11.31 -14.11 -1.05
N VAL A 235 -11.15 -13.35 -2.14
CA VAL A 235 -12.28 -13.01 -3.02
C VAL A 235 -12.54 -14.02 -4.12
N LYS A 236 -11.55 -14.84 -4.53
CA LYS A 236 -11.66 -15.75 -5.67
C LYS A 236 -11.70 -17.23 -5.26
N HIS A 237 -11.07 -17.60 -4.13
CA HIS A 237 -11.08 -18.99 -3.64
C HIS A 237 -12.11 -19.16 -2.52
N LEU A 238 -12.17 -18.21 -1.58
CA LEU A 238 -13.14 -18.27 -0.48
C LEU A 238 -14.46 -17.58 -0.80
N LEU A 239 -14.55 -16.85 -1.91
CA LEU A 239 -15.73 -16.09 -2.36
C LEU A 239 -16.27 -15.12 -1.29
N ILE A 240 -15.41 -14.64 -0.40
CA ILE A 240 -15.77 -13.68 0.65
C ILE A 240 -15.64 -12.25 0.12
N ASP A 241 -16.62 -11.40 0.48
CA ASP A 241 -16.67 -9.99 0.03
C ASP A 241 -15.35 -9.26 0.34
N TRP A 242 -14.83 -8.56 -0.64
CA TRP A 242 -13.62 -7.74 -0.51
C TRP A 242 -13.68 -6.73 0.63
N LYS A 243 -14.88 -6.28 1.02
CA LYS A 243 -15.09 -5.36 2.15
C LYS A 243 -14.63 -5.96 3.48
N GLU A 244 -14.76 -7.27 3.68
CA GLU A 244 -14.24 -7.95 4.88
C GLU A 244 -12.71 -7.92 4.93
N GLY A 245 -12.07 -8.11 3.78
CA GLY A 245 -10.62 -8.01 3.67
C GLY A 245 -10.12 -6.57 3.84
N GLU A 246 -10.80 -5.60 3.22
CA GLU A 246 -10.51 -4.17 3.38
C GLU A 246 -10.58 -3.75 4.85
N LYS A 247 -11.65 -4.13 5.53
CA LYS A 247 -11.86 -3.85 6.96
C LYS A 247 -10.74 -4.43 7.83
N TYR A 248 -10.30 -5.64 7.54
CA TYR A 248 -9.20 -6.26 8.28
C TYR A 248 -7.87 -5.53 8.02
N PHE A 249 -7.57 -5.21 6.77
CA PHE A 249 -6.38 -4.44 6.40
C PHE A 249 -6.39 -3.04 7.01
N ARG A 250 -7.53 -2.37 7.04
CA ARG A 250 -7.71 -1.08 7.71
C ARG A 250 -7.28 -1.10 9.17
N ASN A 251 -7.59 -2.19 9.86
CA ASN A 251 -7.27 -2.34 11.27
C ASN A 251 -5.82 -2.76 11.54
N CYS A 252 -5.14 -3.40 10.56
CA CYS A 252 -3.81 -3.97 10.77
C CYS A 252 -2.69 -3.16 10.10
N LEU A 253 -2.97 -2.48 8.97
CA LEU A 253 -1.94 -1.80 8.19
C LEU A 253 -1.52 -0.48 8.84
N LEU A 254 -0.23 -0.37 9.15
CA LEU A 254 0.41 0.86 9.57
C LEU A 254 0.40 1.92 8.45
N ASP A 255 0.54 1.48 7.20
CA ASP A 255 0.50 2.34 6.02
C ASP A 255 -0.91 2.50 5.42
N TYR A 256 -1.96 2.25 6.21
CA TYR A 256 -3.34 2.33 5.72
C TYR A 256 -3.66 3.68 5.07
N SER A 257 -4.12 3.62 3.84
CA SER A 257 -4.68 4.74 3.08
C SER A 257 -6.03 4.31 2.51
N PRO A 258 -7.14 4.99 2.82
CA PRO A 258 -8.46 4.62 2.30
C PRO A 258 -8.46 4.45 0.79
N ALA A 259 -7.87 5.41 0.07
CA ALA A 259 -7.82 5.39 -1.38
C ALA A 259 -7.06 4.16 -1.92
N ASN A 260 -5.84 3.93 -1.42
CA ASN A 260 -5.02 2.83 -1.93
C ASN A 260 -5.55 1.46 -1.51
N ASN A 261 -6.06 1.33 -0.28
CA ASN A 261 -6.58 0.06 0.21
C ASN A 261 -7.85 -0.33 -0.54
N VAL A 262 -8.82 0.56 -0.63
CA VAL A 262 -10.08 0.30 -1.34
C VAL A 262 -9.84 0.04 -2.83
N ALA A 263 -9.03 0.88 -3.49
CA ALA A 263 -8.73 0.68 -4.91
C ALA A 263 -8.00 -0.66 -5.15
N GLY A 264 -7.04 -1.02 -4.28
CA GLY A 264 -6.34 -2.30 -4.36
C GLY A 264 -7.27 -3.51 -4.17
N TRP A 265 -8.18 -3.45 -3.20
CA TRP A 265 -9.16 -4.52 -2.97
C TRP A 265 -10.13 -4.66 -4.13
N GLN A 266 -10.65 -3.56 -4.66
CA GLN A 266 -11.54 -3.60 -5.82
C GLN A 266 -10.81 -4.01 -7.10
N TRP A 267 -9.51 -3.66 -7.23
CA TRP A 267 -8.68 -4.15 -8.33
C TRP A 267 -8.58 -5.67 -8.32
N VAL A 268 -8.28 -6.27 -7.18
CA VAL A 268 -8.17 -7.73 -7.03
C VAL A 268 -9.52 -8.42 -7.22
N ALA A 269 -10.60 -7.82 -6.68
CA ALA A 269 -11.96 -8.35 -6.83
C ALA A 269 -12.46 -8.29 -8.29
N GLY A 270 -11.92 -7.38 -9.10
CA GLY A 270 -12.35 -7.17 -10.49
C GLY A 270 -13.46 -6.15 -10.63
N CYS A 271 -13.92 -5.52 -9.55
CA CYS A 271 -15.02 -4.55 -9.54
C CYS A 271 -14.59 -3.09 -9.52
N GLY A 272 -13.27 -2.81 -9.50
CA GLY A 272 -12.70 -1.47 -9.45
C GLY A 272 -12.55 -0.79 -10.81
N ALA A 273 -12.08 0.46 -10.78
CA ALA A 273 -11.58 1.14 -11.96
C ALA A 273 -10.24 0.54 -12.37
N ASP A 274 -10.00 0.35 -13.68
CA ASP A 274 -8.78 -0.30 -14.22
C ASP A 274 -8.45 -1.64 -13.53
N ALA A 275 -9.49 -2.37 -13.13
CA ALA A 275 -9.36 -3.58 -12.34
C ALA A 275 -8.75 -4.74 -13.15
N ALA A 276 -8.12 -5.67 -12.44
CA ALA A 276 -7.76 -6.95 -13.04
C ALA A 276 -9.02 -7.66 -13.57
N PRO A 277 -8.94 -8.32 -14.73
CA PRO A 277 -10.06 -9.11 -15.22
C PRO A 277 -10.58 -10.07 -14.14
N TYR A 278 -11.89 -10.21 -14.04
CA TYR A 278 -12.52 -11.05 -13.01
C TYR A 278 -11.96 -12.48 -13.00
N PHE A 279 -11.73 -13.07 -14.15
CA PHE A 279 -11.19 -14.42 -14.33
C PHE A 279 -9.70 -14.55 -14.01
N ARG A 280 -8.99 -13.46 -13.72
CA ARG A 280 -7.59 -13.49 -13.29
C ARG A 280 -7.49 -13.92 -11.83
N ILE A 281 -7.27 -15.21 -11.62
CA ILE A 281 -7.09 -15.83 -10.32
C ILE A 281 -5.60 -16.01 -10.05
N PHE A 282 -5.13 -15.57 -8.88
CA PHE A 282 -3.77 -15.84 -8.43
C PHE A 282 -3.76 -17.19 -7.68
N ASN A 283 -3.37 -18.26 -8.34
CA ASN A 283 -3.21 -19.56 -7.70
C ASN A 283 -2.09 -19.45 -6.64
N PRO A 284 -2.36 -19.66 -5.33
CA PRO A 284 -1.39 -19.41 -4.27
C PRO A 284 -0.15 -20.30 -4.35
N ILE A 285 -0.30 -21.55 -4.83
CA ILE A 285 0.82 -22.49 -5.01
C ILE A 285 1.75 -21.94 -6.09
N LEU A 286 1.24 -21.71 -7.30
CA LEU A 286 2.02 -21.20 -8.43
C LEU A 286 2.63 -19.82 -8.14
N GLN A 287 1.95 -18.98 -7.35
CA GLN A 287 2.51 -17.69 -6.92
C GLN A 287 3.66 -17.89 -5.92
N GLY A 288 3.53 -18.83 -4.99
CA GLY A 288 4.59 -19.21 -4.08
C GLY A 288 5.82 -19.74 -4.82
N GLU A 289 5.65 -20.73 -5.68
CA GLU A 289 6.72 -21.31 -6.50
C GLU A 289 7.43 -20.27 -7.38
N LYS A 290 6.69 -19.28 -7.90
CA LYS A 290 7.25 -18.22 -8.74
C LYS A 290 8.01 -17.15 -7.96
N PHE A 291 7.46 -16.67 -6.83
CA PHE A 291 7.95 -15.47 -6.15
C PHE A 291 8.67 -15.77 -4.82
N ASP A 292 8.63 -17.00 -4.35
CA ASP A 292 9.34 -17.49 -3.16
C ASP A 292 9.82 -18.94 -3.37
N LYS A 293 10.57 -19.16 -4.47
CA LYS A 293 10.95 -20.49 -4.97
C LYS A 293 11.59 -21.38 -3.92
N GLU A 294 12.46 -20.85 -3.08
CA GLU A 294 13.16 -21.60 -2.02
C GLU A 294 12.39 -21.62 -0.70
N GLY A 295 11.22 -20.93 -0.66
CA GLY A 295 10.36 -20.85 0.51
C GLY A 295 10.92 -19.99 1.65
N GLU A 296 11.84 -19.06 1.35
CA GLU A 296 12.48 -18.22 2.38
C GLU A 296 11.47 -17.31 3.09
N TYR A 297 10.54 -16.73 2.33
CA TYR A 297 9.47 -15.91 2.90
C TYR A 297 8.50 -16.76 3.73
N VAL A 298 8.10 -17.92 3.21
CA VAL A 298 7.23 -18.85 3.93
C VAL A 298 7.91 -19.32 5.22
N LYS A 299 9.14 -19.81 5.16
CA LYS A 299 9.89 -20.28 6.35
C LYS A 299 10.04 -19.23 7.43
N LYS A 300 10.14 -17.95 7.03
CA LYS A 300 10.24 -16.83 7.95
C LYS A 300 8.95 -16.60 8.74
N TRP A 301 7.78 -16.70 8.07
CA TRP A 301 6.50 -16.33 8.67
C TRP A 301 5.64 -17.52 9.08
N VAL A 302 6.00 -18.72 8.62
CA VAL A 302 5.35 -20.00 8.95
C VAL A 302 6.43 -20.95 9.47
N PRO A 303 6.94 -20.72 10.69
CA PRO A 303 8.12 -21.44 11.22
C PRO A 303 7.88 -22.94 11.36
N GLU A 304 6.65 -23.40 11.46
CA GLU A 304 6.28 -24.82 11.44
C GLU A 304 6.68 -25.53 10.13
N LEU A 305 6.87 -24.80 9.04
CA LEU A 305 7.29 -25.33 7.74
C LEU A 305 8.81 -25.16 7.48
N LYS A 306 9.57 -24.68 8.48
CA LYS A 306 11.00 -24.32 8.32
C LYS A 306 11.87 -25.47 7.77
N ASN A 307 11.55 -26.69 8.15
CA ASN A 307 12.34 -27.89 7.78
C ASN A 307 11.89 -28.51 6.45
N LEU A 308 10.79 -28.03 5.85
CA LEU A 308 10.35 -28.57 4.57
C LEU A 308 11.29 -28.15 3.43
N SER A 309 11.54 -29.11 2.53
CA SER A 309 12.27 -28.83 1.29
C SER A 309 11.48 -27.91 0.36
N LYS A 310 12.17 -27.23 -0.54
CA LYS A 310 11.55 -26.36 -1.54
C LYS A 310 10.51 -27.07 -2.42
N LYS A 311 10.62 -28.39 -2.57
CA LYS A 311 9.67 -29.21 -3.35
C LYS A 311 8.29 -29.18 -2.74
N PHE A 312 8.18 -29.16 -1.40
CA PHE A 312 6.92 -29.28 -0.66
C PHE A 312 6.50 -28.00 0.07
N ILE A 313 7.37 -26.97 0.15
CA ILE A 313 7.14 -25.78 0.96
C ILE A 313 5.86 -25.01 0.62
N HIS A 314 5.42 -25.04 -0.66
CA HIS A 314 4.20 -24.39 -1.11
C HIS A 314 2.99 -25.34 -1.20
N LYS A 315 3.20 -26.63 -0.96
CA LYS A 315 2.19 -27.69 -0.99
C LYS A 315 2.52 -28.79 0.05
N PRO A 316 2.54 -28.42 1.34
CA PRO A 316 3.00 -29.32 2.41
C PRO A 316 2.19 -30.59 2.55
N TRP A 317 0.97 -30.64 2.07
CA TRP A 317 0.11 -31.85 2.05
C TRP A 317 0.58 -32.94 1.08
N GLU A 318 1.54 -32.66 0.20
CA GLU A 318 2.19 -33.65 -0.64
C GLU A 318 3.43 -34.30 0.02
N PHE A 319 3.79 -33.83 1.23
CA PHE A 319 4.88 -34.40 2.02
C PHE A 319 4.29 -35.48 2.93
N ASN A 320 4.59 -36.73 2.62
CA ASN A 320 4.25 -37.92 3.42
C ASN A 320 5.41 -38.30 4.33
#